data_575a94c0b5a245139b4231ed07bbabf6
#
_entry.id   575a94c0b5a245139b4231ed07bbabf6
#
_cell.length_a   1.000
_cell.length_b   1.000
_cell.length_c   1.000
_cell.angle_alpha   90.00
_cell.angle_beta   90.00
_cell.angle_gamma   90.00
#
_symmetry.space_group_name_H-M   'P 1'
#
loop_
_entity.id
_entity.type
_entity.pdbx_description
1 polymer ?
#
loop_
_entity_poly.entity_id
_entity_poly.type
_entity_poly.pdbx_seq_one_letter_code
_entity_poly.pdbx_strand_id
1 'polypeptide(L)'
;MHDNALAKALRREGADCLLQPLYTPIRTDESSVADTHVFFGGVNIYLLDKVPLFRFVPAFLKRLLDRPGFLAWATRRAGSTDAKLLGDLTLSMLSGEAGNQAEEVTRLVAWLRDEIRPDAILFTNLLIAGVIPAIRRELPQAKLVAILQGDDAFLDHLPSPYREQAEGRIGELGRQCDAIVVNSIRYGESMARRLGLDAARLKLLPLTIDTAPFRDFVPKHQRDVRPGAVRIGYFARIAPEKGLHNLID
;
A
#
# COMPACT_ATOMS: atom_id res chain seq x y z
N MET A 1 -4.62 -8.38 -2.63
CA MET A 1 -4.64 -9.42 -3.70
C MET A 1 -3.40 -9.31 -4.60
N HIS A 2 -3.15 -8.17 -5.26
CA HIS A 2 -2.00 -8.02 -6.19
C HIS A 2 -0.65 -8.37 -5.54
N ASP A 3 -0.33 -7.83 -4.37
CA ASP A 3 0.96 -8.05 -3.70
C ASP A 3 1.19 -9.52 -3.32
N ASN A 4 0.11 -10.22 -2.90
CA ASN A 4 0.16 -11.66 -2.61
C ASN A 4 0.41 -12.50 -3.88
N ALA A 5 -0.23 -12.12 -5.00
CA ALA A 5 -0.01 -12.79 -6.29
C ALA A 5 1.42 -12.56 -6.80
N LEU A 6 1.95 -11.34 -6.67
CA LEU A 6 3.31 -10.99 -7.03
C LEU A 6 4.33 -11.77 -6.18
N ALA A 7 4.16 -11.82 -4.86
CA ALA A 7 5.03 -12.57 -3.97
C ALA A 7 5.04 -14.08 -4.29
N LYS A 8 3.85 -14.66 -4.58
CA LYS A 8 3.74 -16.05 -5.04
C LYS A 8 4.48 -16.28 -6.36
N ALA A 9 4.35 -15.36 -7.31
CA ALA A 9 5.02 -15.46 -8.60
C ALA A 9 6.54 -15.42 -8.44
N LEU A 10 7.06 -14.47 -7.66
CA LEU A 10 8.49 -14.35 -7.36
C LEU A 10 9.04 -15.64 -6.72
N ARG A 11 8.32 -16.23 -5.77
CA ARG A 11 8.71 -17.51 -5.16
C ARG A 11 8.72 -18.67 -6.16
N ARG A 12 7.76 -18.72 -7.10
CA ARG A 12 7.72 -19.72 -8.17
C ARG A 12 8.92 -19.61 -9.11
N GLU A 13 9.41 -18.38 -9.34
CA GLU A 13 10.62 -18.11 -10.12
C GLU A 13 11.92 -18.31 -9.32
N GLY A 14 11.84 -18.81 -8.09
CA GLY A 14 13.01 -19.15 -7.26
C GLY A 14 13.55 -18.01 -6.41
N ALA A 15 12.87 -16.86 -6.34
CA ALA A 15 13.26 -15.78 -5.42
C ALA A 15 12.86 -16.14 -3.98
N ASP A 16 13.77 -15.91 -3.03
CA ASP A 16 13.44 -15.90 -1.61
C ASP A 16 12.70 -14.59 -1.31
N CYS A 17 11.37 -14.67 -1.29
CA CYS A 17 10.50 -13.49 -1.20
C CYS A 17 9.66 -13.53 0.07
N LEU A 18 9.81 -12.52 0.91
CA LEU A 18 8.99 -12.26 2.08
C LEU A 18 7.96 -11.17 1.77
N LEU A 19 6.69 -11.43 2.05
CA LEU A 19 5.63 -10.42 1.99
C LEU A 19 5.30 -9.95 3.41
N GLN A 20 5.73 -8.73 3.74
CA GLN A 20 5.61 -8.16 5.07
C GLN A 20 4.49 -7.11 5.12
N PRO A 21 3.37 -7.37 5.82
CA PRO A 21 2.37 -6.34 6.07
C PRO A 21 2.90 -5.31 7.08
N LEU A 22 2.69 -4.03 6.79
CA LEU A 22 3.13 -2.94 7.68
C LEU A 22 2.02 -2.45 8.61
N TYR A 23 0.79 -2.24 8.11
CA TYR A 23 -0.31 -1.60 8.87
C TYR A 23 -1.40 -2.55 9.32
N THR A 24 -1.79 -3.47 8.46
CA THR A 24 -2.87 -4.43 8.73
C THR A 24 -2.51 -5.78 8.12
N PRO A 25 -2.92 -6.89 8.76
CA PRO A 25 -2.77 -8.21 8.15
C PRO A 25 -3.41 -8.24 6.75
N ILE A 26 -2.70 -8.83 5.80
CA ILE A 26 -3.20 -8.98 4.43
C ILE A 26 -4.35 -9.98 4.43
N ARG A 27 -5.54 -9.53 4.00
CA ARG A 27 -6.70 -10.39 3.78
C ARG A 27 -6.83 -10.67 2.30
N THR A 28 -6.83 -11.94 1.94
CA THR A 28 -7.03 -12.41 0.57
C THR A 28 -8.04 -13.54 0.57
N ASP A 29 -8.77 -13.71 -0.53
CA ASP A 29 -9.65 -14.87 -0.76
C ASP A 29 -8.85 -16.13 -1.11
N GLU A 30 -7.54 -15.99 -1.29
CA GLU A 30 -6.58 -17.05 -1.59
C GLU A 30 -5.69 -17.34 -0.37
N SER A 31 -4.93 -18.45 -0.42
CA SER A 31 -3.87 -18.69 0.56
C SER A 31 -2.87 -17.53 0.59
N SER A 32 -2.72 -16.90 1.75
CA SER A 32 -1.77 -15.81 1.94
C SER A 32 -0.36 -16.37 2.12
N VAL A 33 0.62 -15.70 1.51
CA VAL A 33 2.06 -15.93 1.76
C VAL A 33 2.68 -14.81 2.61
N ALA A 34 1.84 -13.91 3.13
CA ALA A 34 2.27 -12.82 3.99
C ALA A 34 2.67 -13.32 5.38
N ASP A 35 3.63 -12.64 6.00
CA ASP A 35 3.94 -12.79 7.41
C ASP A 35 2.74 -12.36 8.27
N THR A 36 2.63 -12.93 9.46
CA THR A 36 1.60 -12.58 10.44
C THR A 36 1.99 -11.40 11.33
N HIS A 37 3.28 -11.05 11.37
CA HIS A 37 3.76 -9.90 12.12
C HIS A 37 3.43 -8.59 11.40
N VAL A 38 3.01 -7.57 12.17
CA VAL A 38 2.69 -6.22 11.64
C VAL A 38 3.51 -5.20 12.44
N PHE A 39 4.28 -4.35 11.76
CA PHE A 39 5.15 -3.36 12.42
C PHE A 39 4.39 -2.12 12.86
N PHE A 40 3.60 -1.53 11.97
CA PHE A 40 2.87 -0.29 12.24
C PHE A 40 1.41 -0.64 12.57
N GLY A 41 1.13 -1.18 13.75
CA GLY A 41 -0.23 -1.52 14.14
C GLY A 41 -1.18 -0.32 14.00
N GLY A 42 -2.20 -0.43 13.14
CA GLY A 42 -3.06 0.70 12.73
C GLY A 42 -3.73 1.44 13.90
N VAL A 43 -4.02 0.73 15.03
CA VAL A 43 -4.55 1.35 16.25
C VAL A 43 -3.48 2.14 16.98
N ASN A 44 -2.26 1.63 17.06
CA ASN A 44 -1.16 2.34 17.70
C ASN A 44 -0.86 3.64 16.96
N ILE A 45 -0.85 3.62 15.64
CA ILE A 45 -0.66 4.82 14.81
C ILE A 45 -1.76 5.84 15.08
N TYR A 46 -3.03 5.41 15.06
CA TYR A 46 -4.16 6.30 15.34
C TYR A 46 -4.10 6.90 16.74
N LEU A 47 -3.73 6.12 17.76
CA LEU A 47 -3.63 6.60 19.14
C LEU A 47 -2.42 7.51 19.35
N LEU A 48 -1.28 7.25 18.71
CA LEU A 48 -0.11 8.12 18.75
C LEU A 48 -0.41 9.53 18.22
N ASP A 49 -1.29 9.59 17.21
CA ASP A 49 -1.69 10.85 16.60
C ASP A 49 -2.78 11.59 17.40
N LYS A 50 -3.76 10.88 17.94
CA LYS A 50 -4.89 11.47 18.71
C LYS A 50 -4.57 11.79 20.17
N VAL A 51 -3.66 11.05 20.78
CA VAL A 51 -3.38 11.16 22.22
C VAL A 51 -1.87 11.39 22.42
N PRO A 52 -1.42 12.67 22.51
CA PRO A 52 0.01 13.00 22.65
C PRO A 52 0.70 12.27 23.82
N LEU A 53 -0.07 11.97 24.88
CA LEU A 53 0.43 11.22 26.04
C LEU A 53 0.69 9.73 25.72
N PHE A 54 0.11 9.19 24.65
CA PHE A 54 0.26 7.80 24.25
C PHE A 54 1.70 7.45 23.85
N ARG A 55 2.50 8.45 23.42
CA ARG A 55 3.94 8.25 23.13
C ARG A 55 4.74 7.80 24.37
N PHE A 56 4.28 8.12 25.58
CA PHE A 56 4.91 7.70 26.83
C PHE A 56 4.42 6.33 27.35
N VAL A 57 3.47 5.70 26.66
CA VAL A 57 2.97 4.37 27.05
C VAL A 57 4.04 3.32 26.76
N PRO A 58 4.39 2.47 27.75
CA PRO A 58 5.39 1.44 27.57
C PRO A 58 5.07 0.47 26.42
N ALA A 59 6.10 -0.01 25.72
CA ALA A 59 5.95 -0.84 24.53
C ALA A 59 5.12 -2.12 24.74
N PHE A 60 5.18 -2.73 25.96
CA PHE A 60 4.38 -3.92 26.27
C PHE A 60 2.87 -3.65 26.28
N LEU A 61 2.46 -2.43 26.69
CA LEU A 61 1.07 -2.03 26.72
C LEU A 61 0.58 -1.68 25.30
N LYS A 62 1.44 -1.11 24.46
CA LYS A 62 1.17 -0.88 23.03
C LYS A 62 0.90 -2.19 22.30
N ARG A 63 1.69 -3.25 22.59
CA ARG A 63 1.49 -4.60 22.01
C ARG A 63 0.13 -5.22 22.38
N LEU A 64 -0.44 -4.88 23.54
CA LEU A 64 -1.76 -5.38 23.93
C LEU A 64 -2.87 -4.80 23.07
N LEU A 65 -2.70 -3.58 22.58
CA LEU A 65 -3.65 -2.86 21.71
C LEU A 65 -3.63 -3.35 20.26
N ASP A 66 -2.57 -4.03 19.84
CA ASP A 66 -2.44 -4.66 18.50
C ASP A 66 -3.23 -5.97 18.38
N ARG A 67 -3.91 -6.40 19.45
CA ARG A 67 -4.73 -7.61 19.38
C ARG A 67 -5.93 -7.43 18.43
N PRO A 68 -6.23 -8.42 17.56
CA PRO A 68 -7.27 -8.32 16.54
C PRO A 68 -8.67 -7.93 17.06
N GLY A 69 -9.02 -8.35 18.27
CA GLY A 69 -10.29 -8.02 18.92
C GLY A 69 -10.44 -6.55 19.31
N PHE A 70 -9.35 -5.92 19.77
CA PHE A 70 -9.35 -4.50 20.12
C PHE A 70 -9.39 -3.62 18.87
N LEU A 71 -8.67 -4.01 17.82
CA LEU A 71 -8.72 -3.39 16.50
C LEU A 71 -10.14 -3.37 15.92
N ALA A 72 -10.82 -4.52 15.96
CA ALA A 72 -12.19 -4.64 15.45
C ALA A 72 -13.19 -3.78 16.24
N TRP A 73 -13.00 -3.63 17.56
CA TRP A 73 -13.83 -2.77 18.39
C TRP A 73 -13.58 -1.29 18.13
N ALA A 74 -12.30 -0.87 18.01
CA ALA A 74 -11.91 0.50 17.77
C ALA A 74 -12.37 0.99 16.39
N THR A 75 -12.23 0.17 15.34
CA THR A 75 -12.65 0.51 13.98
C THR A 75 -14.16 0.61 13.81
N ARG A 76 -14.96 -0.15 14.60
CA ARG A 76 -16.43 0.00 14.60
C ARG A 76 -16.90 1.34 15.17
N ARG A 77 -16.11 1.98 16.01
CA ARG A 77 -16.42 3.25 16.67
C ARG A 77 -15.79 4.47 16.01
N ALA A 78 -14.82 4.27 15.14
CA ALA A 78 -14.25 5.32 14.30
C ALA A 78 -15.28 5.69 13.22
N GLY A 79 -16.18 6.61 13.56
CA GLY A 79 -16.96 7.36 12.57
C GLY A 79 -16.02 8.07 11.58
N SER A 80 -16.55 8.64 10.51
CA SER A 80 -15.82 9.27 9.40
C SER A 80 -14.51 9.92 9.85
N THR A 81 -13.40 9.44 9.30
CA THR A 81 -12.07 9.98 9.62
C THR A 81 -12.04 11.44 9.20
N ASP A 82 -11.78 12.35 10.12
CA ASP A 82 -11.61 13.77 9.83
C ASP A 82 -10.50 13.93 8.78
N ALA A 83 -10.78 14.64 7.69
CA ALA A 83 -9.84 14.83 6.59
C ALA A 83 -8.53 15.50 7.04
N LYS A 84 -8.59 16.38 8.06
CA LYS A 84 -7.41 16.98 8.65
C LYS A 84 -6.56 15.93 9.37
N LEU A 85 -7.19 15.06 10.15
CA LEU A 85 -6.49 13.97 10.84
C LEU A 85 -5.79 13.03 9.86
N LEU A 86 -6.45 12.73 8.73
CA LEU A 86 -5.85 11.91 7.67
C LEU A 86 -4.63 12.61 7.07
N GLY A 87 -4.68 13.92 6.90
CA GLY A 87 -3.56 14.74 6.42
C GLY A 87 -2.38 14.72 7.39
N ASP A 88 -2.61 15.01 8.67
CA ASP A 88 -1.58 15.00 9.72
C ASP A 88 -0.91 13.62 9.82
N LEU A 89 -1.70 12.56 9.82
CA LEU A 89 -1.20 11.19 9.85
C LEU A 89 -0.33 10.88 8.63
N THR A 90 -0.78 11.27 7.43
CA THR A 90 -0.03 11.05 6.19
C THR A 90 1.33 11.74 6.24
N LEU A 91 1.37 13.01 6.63
CA LEU A 91 2.62 13.74 6.74
C LEU A 91 3.55 13.18 7.82
N SER A 92 3.00 12.75 8.95
CA SER A 92 3.76 12.07 10.01
C SER A 92 4.39 10.76 9.50
N MET A 93 3.62 9.95 8.76
CA MET A 93 4.12 8.71 8.15
C MET A 93 5.23 8.96 7.14
N LEU A 94 5.07 9.96 6.27
CA LEU A 94 6.07 10.35 5.28
C LEU A 94 7.32 11.00 5.92
N SER A 95 7.23 11.48 7.15
CA SER A 95 8.36 12.02 7.90
C SER A 95 9.27 10.93 8.49
N GLY A 96 8.85 9.67 8.51
CA GLY A 96 9.65 8.54 8.94
C GLY A 96 10.16 8.67 10.37
N GLU A 97 11.49 8.70 10.56
CA GLU A 97 12.13 8.86 11.88
C GLU A 97 11.83 10.21 12.54
N ALA A 98 11.44 11.23 11.78
CA ALA A 98 11.01 12.52 12.33
C ALA A 98 9.51 12.58 12.63
N GLY A 99 8.75 11.57 12.26
CA GLY A 99 7.32 11.45 12.51
C GLY A 99 6.99 10.78 13.85
N ASN A 100 5.70 10.67 14.12
CA ASN A 100 5.19 10.03 15.35
C ASN A 100 5.49 8.51 15.39
N GLN A 101 5.88 7.91 14.26
CA GLN A 101 6.17 6.49 14.09
C GLN A 101 7.67 6.15 14.14
N ALA A 102 8.51 7.05 14.64
CA ALA A 102 9.96 6.91 14.67
C ALA A 102 10.43 5.58 15.30
N GLU A 103 9.80 5.15 16.41
CA GLU A 103 10.11 3.89 17.08
C GLU A 103 9.85 2.68 16.18
N GLU A 104 8.73 2.69 15.45
CA GLU A 104 8.35 1.60 14.54
C GLU A 104 9.27 1.55 13.30
N VAL A 105 9.66 2.73 12.77
CA VAL A 105 10.65 2.83 11.70
C VAL A 105 11.98 2.23 12.15
N THR A 106 12.46 2.59 13.33
CA THR A 106 13.71 2.07 13.89
C THR A 106 13.65 0.55 14.06
N ARG A 107 12.55 0.01 14.58
CA ARG A 107 12.33 -1.44 14.74
C ARG A 107 12.31 -2.18 13.41
N LEU A 108 11.58 -1.65 12.42
CA LEU A 108 11.52 -2.23 11.08
C LEU A 108 12.90 -2.29 10.43
N VAL A 109 13.64 -1.18 10.48
CA VAL A 109 14.97 -1.09 9.86
C VAL A 109 15.97 -2.01 10.56
N ALA A 110 15.95 -2.08 11.89
CA ALA A 110 16.80 -3.01 12.65
C ALA A 110 16.51 -4.47 12.29
N TRP A 111 15.23 -4.85 12.21
CA TRP A 111 14.83 -6.19 11.80
C TRP A 111 15.26 -6.52 10.37
N LEU A 112 15.09 -5.59 9.42
CA LEU A 112 15.57 -5.76 8.04
C LEU A 112 17.08 -5.95 7.99
N ARG A 113 17.85 -5.15 8.77
CA ARG A 113 19.31 -5.22 8.80
C ARG A 113 19.85 -6.49 9.45
N ASP A 114 19.29 -6.86 10.60
CA ASP A 114 19.89 -7.89 11.48
C ASP A 114 19.39 -9.29 11.12
N GLU A 115 18.10 -9.42 10.75
CA GLU A 115 17.46 -10.71 10.52
C GLU A 115 17.25 -11.01 9.03
N ILE A 116 16.66 -10.10 8.26
CA ILE A 116 16.23 -10.39 6.88
C ILE A 116 17.37 -10.21 5.87
N ARG A 117 18.12 -9.10 5.97
CA ARG A 117 19.23 -8.73 5.06
C ARG A 117 18.83 -8.81 3.59
N PRO A 118 17.81 -8.08 3.17
CA PRO A 118 17.27 -8.19 1.82
C PRO A 118 18.21 -7.60 0.76
N ASP A 119 18.31 -8.25 -0.40
CA ASP A 119 18.97 -7.70 -1.59
C ASP A 119 18.13 -6.59 -2.23
N ALA A 120 16.78 -6.72 -2.14
CA ALA A 120 15.84 -5.75 -2.67
C ALA A 120 14.61 -5.59 -1.77
N ILE A 121 14.07 -4.36 -1.71
CA ILE A 121 12.85 -4.04 -0.97
C ILE A 121 11.85 -3.41 -1.96
N LEU A 122 10.68 -4.02 -2.09
CA LEU A 122 9.58 -3.53 -2.90
C LEU A 122 8.54 -2.85 -2.00
N PHE A 123 8.35 -1.55 -2.19
CA PHE A 123 7.26 -0.80 -1.57
C PHE A 123 6.01 -0.88 -2.46
N THR A 124 4.92 -1.39 -1.93
CA THR A 124 3.68 -1.57 -2.71
C THR A 124 2.91 -0.27 -2.95
N ASN A 125 3.34 0.83 -2.31
CA ASN A 125 2.95 2.21 -2.57
C ASN A 125 3.98 3.17 -1.96
N LEU A 126 3.96 4.45 -2.34
CA LEU A 126 4.85 5.46 -1.81
C LEU A 126 4.33 6.18 -0.54
N LEU A 127 3.12 5.89 -0.08
CA LEU A 127 2.60 6.46 1.17
C LEU A 127 3.36 5.95 2.41
N ILE A 128 4.04 4.79 2.27
CA ILE A 128 4.89 4.21 3.31
C ILE A 128 6.38 4.58 3.16
N ALA A 129 6.71 5.44 2.20
CA ALA A 129 8.09 5.75 1.82
C ALA A 129 8.91 6.47 2.90
N GLY A 130 8.30 6.96 3.97
CA GLY A 130 9.01 7.62 5.07
C GLY A 130 10.14 6.79 5.70
N VAL A 131 10.12 5.47 5.53
CA VAL A 131 11.18 4.57 6.00
C VAL A 131 12.43 4.56 5.10
N ILE A 132 12.32 5.06 3.87
CA ILE A 132 13.39 4.99 2.86
C ILE A 132 14.72 5.61 3.33
N PRO A 133 14.76 6.81 3.93
CA PRO A 133 16.02 7.40 4.36
C PRO A 133 16.76 6.54 5.40
N ALA A 134 16.04 5.96 6.35
CA ALA A 134 16.62 5.07 7.35
C ALA A 134 17.13 3.76 6.70
N ILE A 135 16.37 3.17 5.78
CA ILE A 135 16.81 1.98 5.04
C ILE A 135 18.07 2.29 4.22
N ARG A 136 18.10 3.41 3.49
CA ARG A 136 19.31 3.80 2.71
C ARG A 136 20.55 3.95 3.58
N ARG A 137 20.39 4.45 4.81
CA ARG A 137 21.49 4.61 5.76
C ARG A 137 21.99 3.27 6.29
N GLU A 138 21.07 2.38 6.69
CA GLU A 138 21.40 1.13 7.40
C GLU A 138 21.64 -0.06 6.44
N LEU A 139 21.04 -0.03 5.24
CA LEU A 139 21.15 -1.07 4.21
C LEU A 139 21.51 -0.45 2.84
N PRO A 140 22.69 0.16 2.71
CA PRO A 140 23.05 0.92 1.49
C PRO A 140 23.13 0.05 0.23
N GLN A 141 23.30 -1.27 0.37
CA GLN A 141 23.39 -2.21 -0.75
C GLN A 141 22.03 -2.68 -1.26
N ALA A 142 20.97 -2.59 -0.43
CA ALA A 142 19.64 -3.04 -0.83
C ALA A 142 19.05 -2.18 -1.94
N LYS A 143 18.50 -2.81 -2.98
CA LYS A 143 17.78 -2.11 -4.05
C LYS A 143 16.39 -1.73 -3.56
N LEU A 144 16.00 -0.47 -3.76
CA LEU A 144 14.69 0.02 -3.38
C LEU A 144 13.84 0.22 -4.63
N VAL A 145 12.71 -0.45 -4.67
CA VAL A 145 11.75 -0.38 -5.77
C VAL A 145 10.40 0.05 -5.22
N ALA A 146 9.77 1.04 -5.82
CA ALA A 146 8.41 1.43 -5.47
C ALA A 146 7.43 1.04 -6.57
N ILE A 147 6.24 0.60 -6.18
CA ILE A 147 5.14 0.32 -7.10
C ILE A 147 4.10 1.43 -6.94
N LEU A 148 3.77 2.12 -8.02
CA LEU A 148 2.67 3.07 -8.05
C LEU A 148 1.40 2.36 -8.52
N GLN A 149 0.38 2.29 -7.64
CA GLN A 149 -0.85 1.57 -7.94
C GLN A 149 -2.08 2.20 -7.26
N GLY A 150 -2.42 3.44 -7.68
CA GLY A 150 -3.63 4.12 -7.19
C GLY A 150 -3.37 5.09 -6.04
N ASP A 151 -2.13 5.53 -5.86
CA ASP A 151 -1.74 6.55 -4.87
C ASP A 151 -2.46 7.89 -5.14
N ASP A 152 -2.76 8.19 -6.40
CA ASP A 152 -3.53 9.37 -6.85
C ASP A 152 -4.91 9.44 -6.20
N ALA A 153 -5.63 8.33 -6.16
CA ALA A 153 -6.96 8.28 -5.56
C ALA A 153 -6.93 8.66 -4.07
N PHE A 154 -5.88 8.29 -3.35
CA PHE A 154 -5.68 8.69 -1.96
C PHE A 154 -5.32 10.18 -1.86
N LEU A 155 -4.35 10.64 -2.65
CA LEU A 155 -3.85 12.01 -2.62
C LEU A 155 -4.95 13.01 -2.98
N ASP A 156 -5.85 12.67 -3.92
CA ASP A 156 -6.96 13.52 -4.33
C ASP A 156 -8.00 13.76 -3.22
N HIS A 157 -8.07 12.86 -2.23
CA HIS A 157 -8.94 13.02 -1.05
C HIS A 157 -8.31 13.85 0.07
N LEU A 158 -7.01 14.14 -0.01
CA LEU A 158 -6.37 14.99 0.99
C LEU A 158 -6.73 16.46 0.75
N PRO A 159 -7.12 17.21 1.79
CA PRO A 159 -7.35 18.64 1.68
C PRO A 159 -6.02 19.39 1.53
N SER A 160 -6.05 20.58 0.91
CA SER A 160 -4.94 21.53 0.96
C SER A 160 -4.74 22.02 2.42
N PRO A 161 -3.49 22.22 2.90
CA PRO A 161 -2.23 22.09 2.17
C PRO A 161 -1.58 20.69 2.28
N TYR A 162 -2.27 19.71 2.86
CA TYR A 162 -1.74 18.37 3.10
C TYR A 162 -1.39 17.63 1.82
N ARG A 163 -2.21 17.80 0.77
CA ARG A 163 -1.99 17.18 -0.53
C ARG A 163 -0.65 17.59 -1.12
N GLU A 164 -0.44 18.90 -1.23
CA GLU A 164 0.77 19.47 -1.84
C GLU A 164 2.03 19.09 -1.04
N GLN A 165 1.93 19.08 0.28
CA GLN A 165 3.04 18.66 1.15
C GLN A 165 3.33 17.17 1.01
N ALA A 166 2.30 16.32 0.96
CA ALA A 166 2.45 14.88 0.77
C ALA A 166 3.06 14.57 -0.61
N GLU A 167 2.58 15.21 -1.68
CA GLU A 167 3.12 15.04 -3.04
C GLU A 167 4.60 15.43 -3.11
N GLY A 168 4.97 16.58 -2.54
CA GLY A 168 6.35 17.02 -2.48
C GLY A 168 7.24 16.02 -1.74
N ARG A 169 6.78 15.55 -0.58
CA ARG A 169 7.51 14.58 0.24
C ARG A 169 7.64 13.21 -0.42
N ILE A 170 6.55 12.71 -1.01
CA ILE A 170 6.56 11.46 -1.77
C ILE A 170 7.53 11.55 -2.95
N GLY A 171 7.54 12.68 -3.66
CA GLY A 171 8.49 12.93 -4.75
C GLY A 171 9.95 12.87 -4.28
N GLU A 172 10.29 13.52 -3.15
CA GLU A 172 11.62 13.47 -2.55
C GLU A 172 12.04 12.03 -2.20
N LEU A 173 11.14 11.28 -1.58
CA LEU A 173 11.38 9.90 -1.16
C LEU A 173 11.46 8.96 -2.37
N GLY A 174 10.57 9.12 -3.35
CA GLY A 174 10.55 8.33 -4.57
C GLY A 174 11.81 8.48 -5.41
N ARG A 175 12.45 9.67 -5.41
CA ARG A 175 13.74 9.88 -6.06
C ARG A 175 14.89 9.05 -5.45
N GLN A 176 14.72 8.56 -4.23
CA GLN A 176 15.69 7.67 -3.58
C GLN A 176 15.50 6.19 -3.97
N CYS A 177 14.40 5.82 -4.64
CA CYS A 177 14.22 4.47 -5.16
C CYS A 177 15.09 4.23 -6.40
N ASP A 178 15.58 3.01 -6.58
CA ASP A 178 16.37 2.59 -7.76
C ASP A 178 15.48 2.44 -9.00
N ALA A 179 14.22 2.04 -8.82
CA ALA A 179 13.23 1.92 -9.88
C ALA A 179 11.81 2.23 -9.37
N ILE A 180 10.96 2.67 -10.28
CA ILE A 180 9.52 2.86 -10.03
C ILE A 180 8.76 1.93 -10.96
N VAL A 181 8.00 1.02 -10.41
CA VAL A 181 7.15 0.09 -11.17
C VAL A 181 5.75 0.68 -11.31
N VAL A 182 5.18 0.59 -12.50
CA VAL A 182 3.84 1.08 -12.82
C VAL A 182 3.05 0.03 -13.58
N ASN A 183 1.74 -0.02 -13.34
CA ASN A 183 0.85 -0.97 -14.01
C ASN A 183 0.39 -0.48 -15.39
N SER A 184 0.55 0.81 -15.66
CA SER A 184 0.21 1.47 -16.92
C SER A 184 1.21 2.61 -17.17
N ILE A 185 1.74 2.70 -18.39
CA ILE A 185 2.67 3.78 -18.75
C ILE A 185 1.99 5.15 -18.63
N ARG A 186 0.77 5.30 -19.12
CA ARG A 186 0.04 6.58 -19.03
C ARG A 186 -0.16 7.03 -17.59
N TYR A 187 -0.53 6.10 -16.70
CA TYR A 187 -0.64 6.38 -15.26
C TYR A 187 0.73 6.77 -14.68
N GLY A 188 1.75 5.99 -14.98
CA GLY A 188 3.12 6.25 -14.52
C GLY A 188 3.65 7.61 -14.92
N GLU A 189 3.48 8.01 -16.19
CA GLU A 189 3.88 9.33 -16.69
C GLU A 189 3.10 10.47 -16.01
N SER A 190 1.80 10.27 -15.76
CA SER A 190 0.98 11.23 -15.02
C SER A 190 1.49 11.41 -13.59
N MET A 191 1.72 10.32 -12.88
CA MET A 191 2.25 10.34 -11.52
C MET A 191 3.68 10.85 -11.46
N ALA A 192 4.53 10.53 -12.42
CA ALA A 192 5.89 11.06 -12.50
C ALA A 192 5.89 12.60 -12.62
N ARG A 193 5.03 13.17 -13.48
CA ARG A 193 4.87 14.63 -13.56
C ARG A 193 4.37 15.23 -12.26
N ARG A 194 3.34 14.60 -11.64
CA ARG A 194 2.72 15.06 -10.40
C ARG A 194 3.70 15.08 -9.22
N LEU A 195 4.53 14.05 -9.11
CA LEU A 195 5.45 13.84 -8.00
C LEU A 195 6.88 14.33 -8.29
N GLY A 196 7.16 14.85 -9.48
CA GLY A 196 8.50 15.27 -9.90
C GLY A 196 9.50 14.10 -9.94
N LEU A 197 9.06 12.93 -10.42
CA LEU A 197 9.88 11.74 -10.60
C LEU A 197 10.43 11.67 -12.03
N ASP A 198 11.59 11.03 -12.19
CA ASP A 198 12.19 10.80 -13.50
C ASP A 198 11.45 9.67 -14.23
N ALA A 199 10.80 10.03 -15.36
CA ALA A 199 10.09 9.07 -16.19
C ALA A 199 10.98 7.97 -16.79
N ALA A 200 12.29 8.21 -16.95
CA ALA A 200 13.24 7.19 -17.42
C ALA A 200 13.41 6.03 -16.43
N ARG A 201 13.06 6.24 -15.17
CA ARG A 201 13.13 5.23 -14.11
C ARG A 201 11.86 4.37 -14.01
N LEU A 202 10.81 4.68 -14.78
CA LEU A 202 9.57 3.91 -14.82
C LEU A 202 9.79 2.56 -15.48
N LYS A 203 9.26 1.51 -14.85
CA LYS A 203 9.25 0.15 -15.37
C LYS A 203 7.81 -0.35 -15.43
N LEU A 204 7.36 -0.74 -16.62
CA LEU A 204 6.02 -1.30 -16.80
C LEU A 204 5.98 -2.74 -16.30
N LEU A 205 5.08 -3.01 -15.36
CA LEU A 205 4.67 -4.35 -14.95
C LEU A 205 3.13 -4.40 -14.99
N PRO A 206 2.53 -4.92 -16.07
CA PRO A 206 1.08 -5.01 -16.17
C PRO A 206 0.47 -5.83 -15.04
N LEU A 207 -0.73 -5.44 -14.60
CA LEU A 207 -1.48 -6.22 -13.63
C LEU A 207 -1.81 -7.61 -14.19
N THR A 208 -1.60 -8.62 -13.37
CA THR A 208 -1.88 -10.01 -13.69
C THR A 208 -2.73 -10.66 -12.61
N ILE A 209 -3.42 -11.73 -12.98
CA ILE A 209 -4.19 -12.57 -12.05
C ILE A 209 -3.75 -14.03 -12.22
N ASP A 210 -3.94 -14.82 -11.16
CA ASP A 210 -3.83 -16.29 -11.31
C ASP A 210 -5.03 -16.81 -12.09
N THR A 211 -4.77 -17.38 -13.26
CA THR A 211 -5.81 -17.93 -14.12
C THR A 211 -6.11 -19.42 -13.86
N ALA A 212 -5.31 -20.07 -12.99
CA ALA A 212 -5.49 -21.50 -12.70
C ALA A 212 -6.91 -21.86 -12.24
N PRO A 213 -7.59 -21.06 -11.38
CA PRO A 213 -8.95 -21.35 -10.96
C PRO A 213 -10.00 -21.31 -12.09
N PHE A 214 -9.64 -20.72 -13.24
CA PHE A 214 -10.56 -20.53 -14.38
C PHE A 214 -10.28 -21.45 -15.56
N ARG A 215 -9.22 -22.28 -15.50
CA ARG A 215 -8.80 -23.12 -16.64
C ARG A 215 -9.87 -24.14 -17.08
N ASP A 216 -10.59 -24.69 -16.10
CA ASP A 216 -11.61 -25.72 -16.34
C ASP A 216 -13.03 -25.14 -16.32
N PHE A 217 -13.14 -23.81 -16.40
CA PHE A 217 -14.43 -23.15 -16.40
C PHE A 217 -15.12 -23.34 -17.74
N VAL A 218 -16.14 -24.20 -17.76
CA VAL A 218 -17.06 -24.34 -18.90
C VAL A 218 -18.30 -23.53 -18.60
N PRO A 219 -18.67 -22.54 -19.42
CA PRO A 219 -19.90 -21.77 -19.22
C PRO A 219 -21.09 -22.71 -19.24
N LYS A 220 -21.82 -22.82 -18.12
CA LYS A 220 -22.96 -23.74 -17.98
C LYS A 220 -24.17 -23.38 -18.86
N HIS A 221 -24.23 -22.15 -19.39
CA HIS A 221 -25.30 -21.69 -20.27
C HIS A 221 -24.76 -20.67 -21.28
N GLN A 222 -24.79 -21.02 -22.58
CA GLN A 222 -24.91 -19.99 -23.60
C GLN A 222 -26.34 -19.46 -23.54
N ARG A 223 -26.52 -18.29 -22.91
CA ARG A 223 -27.82 -17.63 -22.95
C ARG A 223 -28.04 -17.11 -24.36
N ASP A 224 -29.16 -17.50 -24.97
CA ASP A 224 -29.59 -16.98 -26.27
C ASP A 224 -29.63 -15.45 -26.20
N VAL A 225 -28.78 -14.81 -27.01
CA VAL A 225 -28.78 -13.35 -27.16
C VAL A 225 -29.84 -13.03 -28.20
N ARG A 226 -30.84 -12.23 -27.84
CA ARG A 226 -31.83 -11.73 -28.81
C ARG A 226 -31.07 -11.07 -29.95
N PRO A 227 -31.41 -11.37 -31.25
CA PRO A 227 -30.80 -10.70 -32.39
C PRO A 227 -30.88 -9.17 -32.23
N GLY A 228 -29.75 -8.47 -32.41
CA GLY A 228 -29.67 -7.01 -32.26
C GLY A 228 -29.53 -6.49 -30.82
N ALA A 229 -29.55 -7.34 -29.79
CA ALA A 229 -29.32 -6.90 -28.41
C ALA A 229 -27.81 -6.91 -28.07
N VAL A 230 -27.33 -5.80 -27.52
CA VAL A 230 -25.99 -5.68 -26.92
C VAL A 230 -26.11 -5.96 -25.43
N ARG A 231 -25.28 -6.83 -24.89
CA ARG A 231 -25.16 -7.05 -23.44
C ARG A 231 -23.88 -6.42 -22.94
N ILE A 232 -24.05 -5.56 -21.96
CA ILE A 232 -22.93 -4.94 -21.26
C ILE A 232 -22.85 -5.57 -19.86
N GLY A 233 -21.68 -6.15 -19.52
CA GLY A 233 -21.40 -6.67 -18.19
C GLY A 233 -20.57 -5.65 -17.40
N TYR A 234 -20.99 -5.34 -16.18
CA TYR A 234 -20.22 -4.55 -15.24
C TYR A 234 -19.77 -5.45 -14.08
N PHE A 235 -18.44 -5.55 -13.88
CA PHE A 235 -17.84 -6.36 -12.84
C PHE A 235 -16.79 -5.55 -12.08
N ALA A 236 -17.23 -4.81 -11.07
CA ALA A 236 -16.38 -4.02 -10.18
C ALA A 236 -17.09 -3.77 -8.85
N ARG A 237 -16.39 -3.22 -7.87
CA ARG A 237 -17.04 -2.67 -6.67
C ARG A 237 -17.97 -1.53 -7.10
N ILE A 238 -19.13 -1.44 -6.45
CA ILE A 238 -20.03 -0.29 -6.66
C ILE A 238 -19.45 0.89 -5.87
N ALA A 239 -18.72 1.74 -6.57
CA ALA A 239 -18.07 2.92 -6.03
C ALA A 239 -17.96 3.99 -7.14
N PRO A 240 -18.01 5.29 -6.79
CA PRO A 240 -18.01 6.38 -7.78
C PRO A 240 -16.83 6.32 -8.75
N GLU A 241 -15.63 6.01 -8.26
CA GLU A 241 -14.41 5.90 -9.06
C GLU A 241 -14.43 4.74 -10.06
N LYS A 242 -15.40 3.81 -9.97
CA LYS A 242 -15.59 2.70 -10.92
C LYS A 242 -16.56 3.04 -12.05
N GLY A 243 -17.21 4.18 -11.99
CA GLY A 243 -17.95 4.77 -13.11
C GLY A 243 -19.24 4.04 -13.52
N LEU A 244 -19.87 3.25 -12.63
CA LEU A 244 -21.14 2.58 -12.95
C LEU A 244 -22.23 3.58 -13.37
N HIS A 245 -22.27 4.74 -12.73
CA HIS A 245 -23.21 5.81 -13.06
C HIS A 245 -23.00 6.32 -14.50
N ASN A 246 -21.75 6.47 -14.94
CA ASN A 246 -21.43 6.88 -16.32
C ASN A 246 -21.78 5.81 -17.37
N LEU A 247 -21.97 4.56 -16.96
CA LEU A 247 -22.35 3.47 -17.85
C LEU A 247 -23.87 3.43 -18.07
N ILE A 248 -24.65 3.96 -17.10
CA ILE A 248 -26.11 3.90 -17.10
C ILE A 248 -26.70 5.14 -17.82
N ASP A 249 -26.00 6.28 -17.73
CA ASP A 249 -26.33 7.52 -18.44
C ASP A 249 -26.00 7.42 -19.95
#